data_3118af2549a8aac14b70655d55f7f778
#
_entry.id   3118af2549a8aac14b70655d55f7f778
#
_cell.length_a   1.000
_cell.length_b   1.000
_cell.length_c   1.000
_cell.angle_alpha   90.00
_cell.angle_beta   90.00
_cell.angle_gamma   90.00
#
_symmetry.space_group_name_H-M   'P 1'
#
loop_
_entity.id
_entity.type
_entity.pdbx_description
1 polymer ?
#
loop_
_entity_poly.entity_id
_entity_poly.type
_entity_poly.pdbx_seq_one_letter_code
_entity_poly.pdbx_strand_id
1 'polypeptide(L)'
;NDYKKSIKDHLEKNLCDIHKYEEIVPLPAIYKPNSLRDAYAFREHVETCRKNRNKTMIAEFDEFPVFYFSNHNEIYADQQDVYLMPDHFEELDFELEFAIVISKKGRNILSKDAEQYIGGFCIYNDLSARRLQREEMKLNLGPAKGKDFANILGPYLVTPEEIYSKKIKTN
;
A
#
# COMPACT_ATOMS: atom_id res chain seq x y z
N ASN A 1 18.38 -13.95 -3.97
CA ASN A 1 18.64 -15.37 -4.32
C ASN A 1 18.98 -16.23 -3.10
N ASP A 2 19.66 -15.69 -2.10
CA ASP A 2 20.05 -16.46 -0.91
C ASP A 2 18.83 -16.85 -0.04
N TYR A 3 17.81 -16.03 0.04
CA TYR A 3 16.61 -16.32 0.83
C TYR A 3 15.81 -17.52 0.30
N LYS A 4 15.60 -17.60 -1.02
CA LYS A 4 14.87 -18.74 -1.62
C LYS A 4 15.59 -20.06 -1.36
N LYS A 5 16.92 -20.06 -1.46
CA LYS A 5 17.72 -21.23 -1.14
C LYS A 5 17.62 -21.57 0.35
N SER A 6 17.74 -20.59 1.22
CA SER A 6 17.63 -20.78 2.67
C SER A 6 16.27 -21.35 3.06
N ILE A 7 15.16 -20.83 2.52
CA ILE A 7 13.79 -21.35 2.78
C ILE A 7 13.70 -22.80 2.30
N LYS A 8 14.16 -23.09 1.08
CA LYS A 8 14.14 -24.45 0.54
C LYS A 8 14.95 -25.42 1.41
N ASP A 9 16.16 -25.01 1.80
CA ASP A 9 17.02 -25.82 2.67
C ASP A 9 16.38 -26.11 4.03
N HIS A 10 15.64 -25.14 4.61
CA HIS A 10 14.91 -25.31 5.86
C HIS A 10 13.74 -26.27 5.73
N LEU A 11 12.96 -26.16 4.64
CA LEU A 11 11.87 -27.07 4.34
C LEU A 11 12.36 -28.51 4.12
N GLU A 12 13.42 -28.69 3.33
CA GLU A 12 13.99 -30.01 3.03
C GLU A 12 14.58 -30.69 4.28
N LYS A 13 15.07 -29.91 5.24
CA LYS A 13 15.64 -30.41 6.50
C LYS A 13 14.65 -30.52 7.65
N ASN A 14 13.36 -30.22 7.41
CA ASN A 14 12.33 -30.15 8.45
C ASN A 14 12.72 -29.28 9.66
N LEU A 15 13.37 -28.13 9.38
CA LEU A 15 13.81 -27.17 10.40
C LEU A 15 12.79 -26.05 10.66
N CYS A 16 11.56 -26.19 10.17
CA CYS A 16 10.48 -25.25 10.36
C CYS A 16 9.15 -25.99 10.54
N ASP A 17 8.29 -25.37 11.33
CA ASP A 17 6.91 -25.81 11.45
C ASP A 17 6.12 -25.37 10.21
N ILE A 18 5.24 -26.22 9.73
CA ILE A 18 4.35 -25.95 8.61
C ILE A 18 2.94 -25.88 9.17
N HIS A 19 2.31 -24.74 9.01
CA HIS A 19 0.92 -24.50 9.42
C HIS A 19 0.05 -24.24 8.19
N LYS A 20 -1.20 -24.66 8.27
CA LYS A 20 -2.21 -24.23 7.30
C LYS A 20 -2.57 -22.76 7.56
N TYR A 21 -2.92 -22.03 6.52
CA TYR A 21 -3.27 -20.62 6.65
C TYR A 21 -4.43 -20.38 7.62
N GLU A 22 -5.38 -21.30 7.65
CA GLU A 22 -6.57 -21.26 8.54
C GLU A 22 -6.23 -21.48 10.03
N GLU A 23 -5.03 -22.00 10.31
CA GLU A 23 -4.56 -22.29 11.67
C GLU A 23 -3.71 -21.16 12.28
N ILE A 24 -3.45 -20.09 11.51
CA ILE A 24 -2.60 -18.99 11.93
C ILE A 24 -3.37 -17.67 11.85
N VAL A 25 -2.90 -16.70 12.63
CA VAL A 25 -3.30 -15.29 12.49
C VAL A 25 -2.18 -14.57 11.75
N PRO A 26 -2.37 -14.25 10.46
CA PRO A 26 -1.31 -13.61 9.70
C PRO A 26 -1.03 -12.19 10.20
N LEU A 27 0.22 -11.81 10.20
CA LEU A 27 0.64 -10.43 10.40
C LEU A 27 0.72 -9.69 9.06
N PRO A 28 0.74 -8.35 9.07
CA PRO A 28 1.02 -7.59 7.84
C PRO A 28 2.36 -8.00 7.25
N ALA A 29 2.46 -8.03 5.93
CA ALA A 29 3.72 -8.36 5.23
C ALA A 29 4.91 -7.51 5.71
N ILE A 30 4.64 -6.28 6.10
CA ILE A 30 5.59 -5.38 6.77
C ILE A 30 4.93 -4.87 8.05
N TYR A 31 5.33 -5.44 9.16
CA TYR A 31 4.71 -5.16 10.47
C TYR A 31 4.99 -3.75 11.01
N LYS A 32 6.19 -3.23 10.79
CA LYS A 32 6.60 -1.89 11.27
C LYS A 32 7.39 -1.18 10.18
N PRO A 33 6.72 -0.62 9.18
CA PRO A 33 7.42 0.17 8.17
C PRO A 33 7.97 1.46 8.80
N ASN A 34 9.09 1.93 8.30
CA ASN A 34 9.69 3.19 8.77
C ASN A 34 8.91 4.44 8.32
N SER A 35 8.11 4.30 7.29
CA SER A 35 7.22 5.33 6.76
C SER A 35 6.20 4.71 5.82
N LEU A 36 5.05 5.35 5.69
CA LEU A 36 4.04 5.06 4.70
C LEU A 36 3.73 6.34 3.92
N ARG A 37 3.70 6.23 2.61
CA ARG A 37 3.31 7.31 1.72
C ARG A 37 2.29 6.78 0.74
N ASP A 38 1.25 7.56 0.53
CA ASP A 38 0.22 7.26 -0.44
C ASP A 38 0.30 8.25 -1.61
N ALA A 39 0.15 7.72 -2.83
CA ALA A 39 0.27 8.46 -4.07
C ALA A 39 -0.66 7.94 -5.15
N TYR A 40 -1.49 8.78 -5.73
CA TYR A 40 -2.29 8.38 -6.88
C TYR A 40 -1.45 8.46 -8.18
N ALA A 41 -0.86 7.33 -8.55
CA ALA A 41 0.02 7.22 -9.72
C ALA A 41 -0.68 6.84 -11.02
N PHE A 42 -1.92 6.34 -10.97
CA PHE A 42 -2.66 5.88 -12.15
C PHE A 42 -3.48 7.02 -12.75
N ARG A 43 -3.01 7.57 -13.85
CA ARG A 43 -3.61 8.73 -14.54
C ARG A 43 -5.10 8.52 -14.85
N GLU A 44 -5.45 7.35 -15.40
CA GLU A 44 -6.84 7.01 -15.76
C GLU A 44 -7.78 7.02 -14.55
N HIS A 45 -7.30 6.53 -13.39
CA HIS A 45 -8.04 6.59 -12.14
C HIS A 45 -8.32 8.04 -11.74
N VAL A 46 -7.31 8.90 -11.73
CA VAL A 46 -7.46 10.31 -11.35
C VAL A 46 -8.38 11.05 -12.31
N GLU A 47 -8.25 10.81 -13.61
CA GLU A 47 -9.11 11.40 -14.63
C GLU A 47 -10.59 11.01 -14.43
N THR A 48 -10.85 9.72 -14.17
CA THR A 48 -12.19 9.20 -13.89
C THR A 48 -12.77 9.84 -12.62
N CYS A 49 -12.03 9.89 -11.55
CA CYS A 49 -12.43 10.53 -10.30
C CYS A 49 -12.77 12.02 -10.47
N ARG A 50 -12.00 12.73 -11.29
CA ARG A 50 -12.26 14.15 -11.58
C ARG A 50 -13.49 14.33 -12.46
N LYS A 51 -13.63 13.51 -13.50
CA LYS A 51 -14.81 13.52 -14.38
C LYS A 51 -16.09 13.28 -13.59
N ASN A 52 -16.11 12.35 -12.65
CA ASN A 52 -17.25 12.07 -11.78
C ASN A 52 -17.63 13.28 -10.88
N ARG A 53 -16.68 14.18 -10.66
CA ARG A 53 -16.88 15.44 -9.93
C ARG A 53 -17.09 16.65 -10.85
N ASN A 54 -17.34 16.44 -12.14
CA ASN A 54 -17.44 17.47 -13.18
C ASN A 54 -16.22 18.41 -13.25
N LYS A 55 -15.03 17.86 -13.06
CA LYS A 55 -13.74 18.59 -13.13
C LYS A 55 -12.87 18.03 -14.25
N THR A 56 -12.14 18.91 -14.91
CA THR A 56 -11.12 18.55 -15.91
C THR A 56 -9.88 18.00 -15.24
N MET A 57 -9.05 17.28 -15.97
CA MET A 57 -7.74 16.82 -15.51
C MET A 57 -6.84 18.01 -15.18
N ILE A 58 -5.92 17.82 -14.25
CA ILE A 58 -4.93 18.81 -13.83
C ILE A 58 -3.67 18.59 -14.66
N ALA A 59 -3.17 19.62 -15.32
CA ALA A 59 -1.95 19.54 -16.12
C ALA A 59 -0.73 19.15 -15.26
N GLU A 60 -0.66 19.69 -14.06
CA GLU A 60 0.44 19.43 -13.11
C GLU A 60 0.56 17.96 -12.68
N PHE A 61 -0.51 17.14 -12.87
CA PHE A 61 -0.43 15.70 -12.61
C PHE A 61 0.66 15.01 -13.46
N ASP A 62 0.84 15.45 -14.68
CA ASP A 62 1.81 14.87 -15.61
C ASP A 62 3.23 15.47 -15.42
N GLU A 63 3.37 16.53 -14.60
CA GLU A 63 4.64 17.24 -14.41
C GLU A 63 5.46 16.70 -13.24
N PHE A 64 4.82 16.38 -12.12
CA PHE A 64 5.52 15.84 -10.96
C PHE A 64 4.62 14.92 -10.09
N PRO A 65 5.19 13.89 -9.45
CA PRO A 65 4.46 13.03 -8.55
C PRO A 65 4.11 13.74 -7.24
N VAL A 66 2.92 13.46 -6.72
CA VAL A 66 2.47 13.92 -5.42
C VAL A 66 2.16 12.75 -4.51
N PHE A 67 2.44 12.92 -3.24
CA PHE A 67 2.08 11.95 -2.19
C PHE A 67 1.77 12.67 -0.88
N TYR A 68 1.08 11.97 0.01
CA TYR A 68 0.98 12.38 1.41
C TYR A 68 1.55 11.31 2.33
N PHE A 69 1.93 11.71 3.53
CA PHE A 69 2.33 10.77 4.57
C PHE A 69 1.10 10.23 5.27
N SER A 70 1.00 8.91 5.34
CA SER A 70 0.02 8.24 6.16
C SER A 70 0.63 7.71 7.45
N ASN A 71 -0.19 7.22 8.37
CA ASN A 71 0.24 6.75 9.67
C ASN A 71 0.83 5.34 9.58
N HIS A 72 2.13 5.23 9.58
CA HIS A 72 2.84 3.95 9.53
C HIS A 72 2.83 3.16 10.85
N ASN A 73 2.28 3.73 11.93
CA ASN A 73 2.13 3.04 13.21
C ASN A 73 0.80 2.29 13.33
N GLU A 74 -0.21 2.65 12.53
CA GLU A 74 -1.54 2.03 12.51
C GLU A 74 -1.68 1.09 11.30
N ILE A 75 -0.85 0.04 11.31
CA ILE A 75 -0.88 -1.01 10.28
C ILE A 75 -1.60 -2.24 10.84
N TYR A 76 -2.70 -2.59 10.21
CA TYR A 76 -3.51 -3.75 10.53
C TYR A 76 -3.22 -4.91 9.59
N ALA A 77 -3.39 -6.12 10.10
CA ALA A 77 -3.30 -7.35 9.33
C ALA A 77 -4.63 -7.69 8.64
N ASP A 78 -4.59 -8.66 7.73
CA ASP A 78 -5.77 -9.34 7.24
C ASP A 78 -6.55 -9.98 8.41
N GLN A 79 -7.87 -9.87 8.40
CA GLN A 79 -8.78 -10.41 9.42
C GLN A 79 -8.59 -9.81 10.83
N GLN A 80 -7.89 -8.70 10.97
CA GLN A 80 -7.76 -8.00 12.22
C GLN A 80 -8.91 -6.97 12.39
N ASP A 81 -9.47 -6.91 13.59
CA ASP A 81 -10.46 -5.88 13.92
C ASP A 81 -9.82 -4.50 13.90
N VAL A 82 -10.49 -3.55 13.25
CA VAL A 82 -10.09 -2.16 13.18
C VAL A 82 -10.92 -1.33 14.14
N TYR A 83 -10.26 -0.59 15.04
CA TYR A 83 -10.93 0.30 15.98
C TYR A 83 -11.16 1.67 15.35
N LEU A 84 -12.42 2.08 15.31
CA LEU A 84 -12.83 3.32 14.68
C LEU A 84 -13.39 4.32 15.70
N MET A 85 -13.06 5.59 15.50
CA MET A 85 -13.73 6.69 16.22
C MET A 85 -15.12 6.93 15.60
N PRO A 86 -16.09 7.50 16.37
CA PRO A 86 -17.43 7.77 15.84
C PRO A 86 -17.44 8.56 14.54
N ASP A 87 -16.58 9.55 14.39
CA ASP A 87 -16.47 10.37 13.18
C ASP A 87 -16.02 9.59 11.93
N HIS A 88 -15.38 8.44 12.11
CA HIS A 88 -14.94 7.60 10.99
C HIS A 88 -16.09 6.81 10.36
N PHE A 89 -17.13 6.48 11.13
CA PHE A 89 -18.27 5.70 10.62
C PHE A 89 -19.12 6.44 9.61
N GLU A 90 -19.13 7.75 9.65
CA GLU A 90 -19.87 8.53 8.70
C GLU A 90 -19.15 8.49 7.34
N GLU A 91 -19.74 7.75 6.41
CA GLU A 91 -19.18 7.51 5.08
C GLU A 91 -17.82 6.81 5.11
N LEU A 92 -17.71 5.73 5.88
CA LEU A 92 -16.56 4.85 5.84
C LEU A 92 -16.49 4.16 4.47
N ASP A 93 -15.32 4.20 3.85
CA ASP A 93 -15.04 3.62 2.55
C ASP A 93 -13.70 2.90 2.57
N PHE A 94 -13.39 2.17 1.53
CA PHE A 94 -12.11 1.48 1.37
C PHE A 94 -11.50 1.79 -0.01
N GLU A 95 -10.20 1.74 -0.09
CA GLU A 95 -9.45 1.88 -1.33
C GLU A 95 -8.51 0.69 -1.50
N LEU A 96 -8.76 -0.13 -2.51
CA LEU A 96 -7.88 -1.24 -2.85
C LEU A 96 -6.69 -0.72 -3.65
N GLU A 97 -5.50 -0.87 -3.09
CA GLU A 97 -4.29 -0.30 -3.63
C GLU A 97 -3.16 -1.32 -3.79
N PHE A 98 -2.16 -0.90 -4.53
CA PHE A 98 -0.94 -1.66 -4.79
C PHE A 98 0.23 -1.00 -4.07
N ALA A 99 0.68 -1.61 -2.98
CA ALA A 99 1.80 -1.09 -2.20
C ALA A 99 3.14 -1.59 -2.73
N ILE A 100 4.09 -0.69 -2.81
CA ILE A 100 5.49 -0.96 -3.17
C ILE A 100 6.35 -0.87 -1.91
N VAL A 101 7.04 -1.95 -1.56
CA VAL A 101 7.95 -2.00 -0.43
C VAL A 101 9.36 -1.64 -0.87
N ILE A 102 9.91 -0.57 -0.30
CA ILE A 102 11.29 -0.15 -0.55
C ILE A 102 12.22 -0.85 0.42
N SER A 103 13.17 -1.63 -0.10
CA SER A 103 14.07 -2.49 0.68
C SER A 103 15.49 -1.95 0.86
N LYS A 104 15.86 -0.89 0.14
CA LYS A 104 17.20 -0.32 0.18
C LYS A 104 17.15 1.15 0.57
N LYS A 105 18.10 1.57 1.40
CA LYS A 105 18.33 2.98 1.68
C LYS A 105 18.91 3.68 0.44
N GLY A 106 18.37 4.86 0.10
CA GLY A 106 18.84 5.64 -1.02
C GLY A 106 18.46 7.11 -0.92
N ARG A 107 19.10 7.93 -1.74
CA ARG A 107 18.81 9.37 -1.87
C ARG A 107 19.12 9.81 -3.29
N ASN A 108 18.30 10.70 -3.86
CA ASN A 108 18.47 11.23 -5.21
C ASN A 108 18.58 10.13 -6.28
N ILE A 109 17.71 9.10 -6.15
CA ILE A 109 17.70 7.95 -7.04
C ILE A 109 17.08 8.38 -8.36
N LEU A 110 17.77 8.09 -9.46
CA LEU A 110 17.23 8.32 -10.79
C LEU A 110 16.09 7.34 -11.07
N SER A 111 15.06 7.76 -11.79
CA SER A 111 13.91 6.90 -12.12
C SER A 111 14.29 5.59 -12.79
N LYS A 112 15.29 5.60 -13.66
CA LYS A 112 15.82 4.38 -14.33
C LYS A 112 16.43 3.36 -13.36
N ASP A 113 16.82 3.79 -12.16
CA ASP A 113 17.47 2.95 -11.14
C ASP A 113 16.50 2.57 -10.01
N ALA A 114 15.26 3.10 -10.02
CA ALA A 114 14.29 2.94 -8.94
C ALA A 114 13.90 1.48 -8.69
N GLU A 115 13.77 0.67 -9.73
CA GLU A 115 13.42 -0.76 -9.62
C GLU A 115 14.37 -1.54 -8.69
N GLN A 116 15.64 -1.16 -8.64
CA GLN A 116 16.64 -1.83 -7.80
C GLN A 116 16.39 -1.65 -6.29
N TYR A 117 15.50 -0.73 -5.92
CA TYR A 117 15.12 -0.42 -4.55
C TYR A 117 13.83 -1.11 -4.12
N ILE A 118 13.10 -1.71 -5.06
CA ILE A 118 11.87 -2.43 -4.78
C ILE A 118 12.19 -3.79 -4.18
N GLY A 119 11.73 -4.03 -2.96
CA GLY A 119 11.84 -5.32 -2.28
C GLY A 119 10.68 -6.25 -2.54
N GLY A 120 9.52 -5.71 -2.88
CA GLY A 120 8.32 -6.46 -3.19
C GLY A 120 7.08 -5.60 -3.25
N PHE A 121 5.96 -6.28 -3.41
CA PHE A 121 4.64 -5.69 -3.56
C PHE A 121 3.65 -6.39 -2.64
N CYS A 122 2.70 -5.64 -2.12
CA CYS A 122 1.58 -6.18 -1.35
C CYS A 122 0.28 -5.49 -1.72
N ILE A 123 -0.83 -6.12 -1.35
CA ILE A 123 -2.14 -5.48 -1.37
C ILE A 123 -2.20 -4.55 -0.16
N TYR A 124 -2.72 -3.36 -0.39
CA TYR A 124 -2.98 -2.36 0.63
C TYR A 124 -4.43 -1.90 0.54
N ASN A 125 -5.05 -1.71 1.69
CA ASN A 125 -6.38 -1.14 1.78
C ASN A 125 -6.31 0.14 2.62
N ASP A 126 -6.48 1.28 1.96
CA ASP A 126 -6.54 2.60 2.59
C ASP A 126 -7.97 2.88 3.04
N LEU A 127 -8.27 2.58 4.30
CA LEU A 127 -9.57 2.90 4.88
C LEU A 127 -9.77 4.41 4.93
N SER A 128 -10.94 4.84 4.48
CA SER A 128 -11.23 6.24 4.22
C SER A 128 -12.49 6.70 4.94
N ALA A 129 -12.36 7.65 5.86
CA ALA A 129 -13.48 8.35 6.46
C ALA A 129 -13.84 9.56 5.58
N ARG A 130 -14.67 9.35 4.56
CA ARG A 130 -14.89 10.29 3.46
C ARG A 130 -15.44 11.64 3.89
N ARG A 131 -16.34 11.69 4.87
CA ARG A 131 -16.84 12.96 5.39
C ARG A 131 -15.71 13.77 6.01
N LEU A 132 -14.96 13.15 6.90
CA LEU A 132 -13.86 13.78 7.59
C LEU A 132 -12.74 14.24 6.62
N GLN A 133 -12.40 13.40 5.65
CA GLN A 133 -11.47 13.73 4.58
C GLN A 133 -11.88 14.98 3.82
N ARG A 134 -13.19 15.12 3.44
CA ARG A 134 -13.65 16.29 2.72
C ARG A 134 -13.61 17.56 3.58
N GLU A 135 -13.81 17.46 4.87
CA GLU A 135 -13.70 18.60 5.79
C GLU A 135 -12.26 19.06 5.92
N GLU A 136 -11.32 18.16 6.10
CA GLU A 136 -9.90 18.47 6.17
C GLU A 136 -9.36 19.09 4.88
N MET A 137 -9.77 18.56 3.73
CA MET A 137 -9.31 19.05 2.43
C MET A 137 -9.70 20.51 2.14
N LYS A 138 -10.71 21.05 2.83
CA LYS A 138 -11.04 22.49 2.76
C LYS A 138 -9.96 23.37 3.35
N LEU A 139 -9.15 22.83 4.26
CA LEU A 139 -8.06 23.55 4.92
C LEU A 139 -6.74 23.48 4.15
N ASN A 140 -6.70 22.73 3.05
CA ASN A 140 -5.55 22.61 2.14
C ASN A 140 -4.25 22.08 2.80
N LEU A 141 -4.35 21.31 3.88
CA LEU A 141 -3.19 20.68 4.52
C LEU A 141 -3.02 19.19 4.11
N GLY A 142 -3.92 18.71 3.29
CA GLY A 142 -3.97 17.33 2.81
C GLY A 142 -4.86 16.44 3.66
N PRO A 143 -5.12 15.20 3.24
CA PRO A 143 -5.85 14.26 4.06
C PRO A 143 -4.97 13.80 5.23
N ALA A 144 -5.53 13.81 6.44
CA ALA A 144 -4.86 13.30 7.64
C ALA A 144 -5.80 12.42 8.43
N LYS A 145 -6.65 12.98 9.30
CA LYS A 145 -7.57 12.22 10.17
C LYS A 145 -8.53 11.30 9.41
N GLY A 146 -8.86 11.67 8.18
CA GLY A 146 -9.72 10.86 7.30
C GLY A 146 -9.02 9.66 6.69
N LYS A 147 -7.71 9.52 6.88
CA LYS A 147 -6.86 8.51 6.22
C LYS A 147 -5.87 7.81 7.15
N ASP A 148 -5.44 8.42 8.23
CA ASP A 148 -4.34 7.95 9.06
C ASP A 148 -4.77 7.04 10.24
N PHE A 149 -6.05 6.71 10.33
CA PHE A 149 -6.61 5.96 11.46
C PHE A 149 -6.46 4.43 11.30
N ALA A 150 -6.39 3.91 10.08
CA ALA A 150 -6.25 2.47 9.83
C ALA A 150 -5.73 2.20 8.42
N ASN A 151 -4.61 1.51 8.35
CA ASN A 151 -3.95 1.09 7.12
C ASN A 151 -3.86 -0.43 7.14
N ILE A 152 -4.53 -1.13 6.23
CA ILE A 152 -4.53 -2.60 6.21
C ILE A 152 -3.55 -3.07 5.15
N LEU A 153 -2.55 -3.85 5.56
CA LEU A 153 -1.57 -4.41 4.66
C LEU A 153 -1.74 -5.93 4.58
N GLY A 154 -1.89 -6.45 3.38
CA GLY A 154 -2.05 -7.88 3.15
C GLY A 154 -0.84 -8.69 3.63
N PRO A 155 -1.03 -10.00 3.90
CA PRO A 155 -0.01 -10.84 4.53
C PRO A 155 1.09 -11.28 3.57
N TYR A 156 0.91 -11.09 2.27
CA TYR A 156 1.85 -11.57 1.26
C TYR A 156 2.72 -10.46 0.70
N LEU A 157 4.04 -10.64 0.78
CA LEU A 157 5.01 -9.85 0.03
C LEU A 157 5.41 -10.63 -1.22
N VAL A 158 5.00 -10.14 -2.38
CA VAL A 158 5.33 -10.75 -3.68
C VAL A 158 6.59 -10.10 -4.23
N THR A 159 7.57 -10.90 -4.60
CA THR A 159 8.84 -10.38 -5.12
C THR A 159 8.70 -9.83 -6.56
N PRO A 160 9.55 -8.86 -6.97
CA PRO A 160 9.52 -8.35 -8.33
C PRO A 160 9.70 -9.45 -9.37
N GLU A 161 10.56 -10.42 -9.13
CA GLU A 161 10.82 -11.53 -10.05
C GLU A 161 9.55 -12.37 -10.29
N GLU A 162 8.73 -12.58 -9.27
CA GLU A 162 7.50 -13.32 -9.44
C GLU A 162 6.49 -12.55 -10.29
N ILE A 163 6.28 -11.27 -10.01
CA ILE A 163 5.37 -10.41 -10.78
C ILE A 163 5.83 -10.33 -12.24
N TYR A 164 7.11 -10.05 -12.48
CA TYR A 164 7.63 -9.89 -13.83
C TYR A 164 7.64 -11.21 -14.62
N SER A 165 7.75 -12.35 -13.95
CA SER A 165 7.66 -13.65 -14.62
C SER A 165 6.25 -14.00 -15.11
N LYS A 166 5.24 -13.47 -14.46
CA LYS A 166 3.81 -13.74 -14.77
C LYS A 166 3.22 -12.80 -15.82
N LYS A 167 4.05 -12.04 -16.57
CA LYS A 167 3.63 -11.05 -17.60
C LYS A 167 2.17 -11.18 -17.99
N ILE A 168 1.30 -10.54 -17.23
CA ILE A 168 -0.10 -10.39 -17.65
C ILE A 168 -0.08 -9.43 -18.83
N LYS A 169 -0.39 -9.94 -20.01
CA LYS A 169 -0.62 -9.09 -21.18
C LYS A 169 -1.93 -8.34 -20.91
N THR A 170 -1.82 -7.09 -20.49
CA THR A 170 -2.95 -6.17 -20.58
C THR A 170 -3.11 -5.82 -22.06
N ASN A 171 -4.24 -6.17 -22.64
CA ASN A 171 -4.63 -5.73 -23.97
C ASN A 171 -4.89 -4.22 -23.97
#